data_fc0b9546b476ad0b958dc34795520073
#
_entry.id   fc0b9546b476ad0b958dc34795520073
#
_cell.length_a   1.000
_cell.length_b   1.000
_cell.length_c   1.000
_cell.angle_alpha   90.00
_cell.angle_beta   90.00
_cell.angle_gamma   90.00
#
_symmetry.space_group_name_H-M   'P 1'
#
loop_
_entity.id
_entity.type
_entity.pdbx_description
1 polymer ?
#
loop_
_entity_poly.entity_id
_entity_poly.type
_entity_poly.pdbx_seq_one_letter_code
_entity_poly.pdbx_strand_id
1 'polypeptide(L)'
;MSVLVAVISHPQARNPGPPTSGFRALKPAIAEHPHFLEMLVDRLSSADHALCANALQLINSLMRDALTNDSVAEWPKFIKRLQDVGVIKAVYTLMQSSGLQDLAHALLEFQTLTKALLRKWREMPVDLEKPEHRRTLKAIYVAGKTEQHKKEEANGSRRHDPEKWARLGFEADSPADDFDEVGFLGLMDLTDFVKKNEDGYQKLLLEQSTRPAEDRCPLAKASLAVTSILYDHFEVDRTENEDQGRYVALESRSNFDKVFKPLLLQWSRLHTSGLQAFLRLWATTGAQVEDFDKIEELVRILIEHVVGLAPRTRDVLEVEEDLTDYELQRLRDLQMELLELTHDDAWGHHLRCVPGLK
;
A
#
# COMPACT_ATOMS: atom_id res chain seq x y z
N MET A 1 -27.64 -16.03 2.16
CA MET A 1 -26.35 -15.60 1.56
C MET A 1 -26.26 -16.02 0.09
N SER A 2 -26.35 -17.29 -0.26
CA SER A 2 -26.23 -17.77 -1.65
C SER A 2 -27.21 -17.10 -2.62
N VAL A 3 -28.45 -16.83 -2.19
CA VAL A 3 -29.45 -16.11 -3.01
C VAL A 3 -29.02 -14.67 -3.27
N LEU A 4 -28.48 -13.95 -2.28
CA LEU A 4 -27.98 -12.60 -2.45
C LEU A 4 -26.79 -12.56 -3.41
N VAL A 5 -25.86 -13.51 -3.30
CA VAL A 5 -24.72 -13.64 -4.22
C VAL A 5 -25.24 -13.91 -5.66
N ALA A 6 -26.19 -14.81 -5.84
CA ALA A 6 -26.79 -15.09 -7.15
C ALA A 6 -27.48 -13.86 -7.77
N VAL A 7 -28.21 -13.08 -6.97
CA VAL A 7 -28.86 -11.84 -7.42
C VAL A 7 -27.84 -10.79 -7.87
N ILE A 8 -26.72 -10.71 -7.17
CA ILE A 8 -25.64 -9.74 -7.47
C ILE A 8 -24.86 -10.15 -8.72
N SER A 9 -24.59 -11.45 -8.88
CA SER A 9 -23.75 -11.99 -9.96
C SER A 9 -24.45 -12.09 -11.31
N HIS A 10 -25.79 -12.04 -11.35
CA HIS A 10 -26.53 -12.14 -12.61
C HIS A 10 -27.03 -10.77 -13.10
N PRO A 11 -26.60 -10.31 -14.29
CA PRO A 11 -27.19 -9.14 -14.92
C PRO A 11 -28.67 -9.42 -15.22
N GLN A 12 -29.57 -8.54 -14.75
CA GLN A 12 -30.97 -8.66 -15.04
C GLN A 12 -31.24 -8.37 -16.53
N ALA A 13 -31.45 -9.41 -17.31
CA ALA A 13 -31.63 -9.38 -18.76
C ALA A 13 -33.05 -8.93 -19.26
N ARG A 14 -33.87 -8.29 -18.43
CA ARG A 14 -35.32 -8.12 -18.78
C ARG A 14 -35.93 -6.72 -18.67
N ASN A 15 -35.15 -5.67 -18.53
CA ASN A 15 -35.71 -4.31 -18.64
C ASN A 15 -35.00 -3.50 -19.72
N PRO A 16 -35.73 -2.68 -20.54
CA PRO A 16 -35.16 -1.83 -21.58
C PRO A 16 -34.47 -0.57 -21.00
N GLY A 17 -33.75 -0.71 -19.90
CA GLY A 17 -32.90 0.32 -19.28
C GLY A 17 -31.44 -0.12 -19.27
N PRO A 18 -30.51 0.76 -18.99
CA PRO A 18 -29.11 0.36 -18.85
C PRO A 18 -29.02 -0.77 -17.82
N PRO A 19 -28.15 -1.79 -18.03
CA PRO A 19 -28.06 -2.95 -17.14
C PRO A 19 -27.68 -2.49 -15.74
N THR A 20 -28.67 -2.36 -14.88
CA THR A 20 -28.45 -2.15 -13.44
C THR A 20 -27.99 -3.48 -12.90
N SER A 21 -26.76 -3.55 -12.39
CA SER A 21 -26.28 -4.73 -11.66
C SER A 21 -27.27 -5.03 -10.54
N GLY A 22 -27.56 -6.32 -10.29
CA GLY A 22 -28.49 -6.72 -9.23
C GLY A 22 -28.14 -6.14 -7.85
N PHE A 23 -26.88 -5.74 -7.67
CA PHE A 23 -26.41 -5.05 -6.48
C PHE A 23 -27.02 -3.65 -6.30
N ARG A 24 -27.18 -2.85 -7.37
CA ARG A 24 -27.85 -1.54 -7.28
C ARG A 24 -29.27 -1.62 -6.75
N ALA A 25 -29.97 -2.72 -7.05
CA ALA A 25 -31.30 -2.97 -6.51
C ALA A 25 -31.28 -3.26 -4.98
N LEU A 26 -30.20 -3.84 -4.47
CA LEU A 26 -30.04 -4.16 -3.05
C LEU A 26 -29.44 -3.00 -2.23
N LYS A 27 -28.75 -2.05 -2.85
CA LYS A 27 -28.07 -0.94 -2.16
C LYS A 27 -28.99 -0.15 -1.21
N PRO A 28 -30.25 0.19 -1.57
CA PRO A 28 -31.17 0.85 -0.66
C PRO A 28 -31.55 -0.01 0.56
N ALA A 29 -31.79 -1.31 0.34
CA ALA A 29 -32.12 -2.23 1.43
C ALA A 29 -30.94 -2.44 2.39
N ILE A 30 -29.71 -2.47 1.88
CA ILE A 30 -28.47 -2.53 2.70
C ILE A 30 -28.33 -1.25 3.55
N ALA A 31 -28.69 -0.09 3.00
CA ALA A 31 -28.61 1.19 3.71
C ALA A 31 -29.59 1.25 4.92
N GLU A 32 -30.69 0.50 4.88
CA GLU A 32 -31.65 0.39 5.99
C GLU A 32 -31.10 -0.48 7.15
N HIS A 33 -30.04 -1.26 6.93
CA HIS A 33 -29.43 -2.13 7.91
C HIS A 33 -28.00 -1.64 8.28
N PRO A 34 -27.86 -0.74 9.25
CA PRO A 34 -26.58 -0.10 9.57
C PRO A 34 -25.48 -1.09 10.01
N HIS A 35 -25.86 -2.26 10.55
CA HIS A 35 -24.95 -3.32 11.01
C HIS A 35 -24.71 -4.41 9.95
N PHE A 36 -25.09 -4.18 8.69
CA PHE A 36 -24.99 -5.19 7.65
C PHE A 36 -23.52 -5.61 7.38
N LEU A 37 -22.60 -4.64 7.34
CA LEU A 37 -21.18 -4.91 7.11
C LEU A 37 -20.54 -5.66 8.29
N GLU A 38 -20.87 -5.27 9.51
CA GLU A 38 -20.43 -5.96 10.73
C GLU A 38 -20.89 -7.42 10.73
N MET A 39 -22.14 -7.67 10.36
CA MET A 39 -22.65 -9.05 10.22
C MET A 39 -21.91 -9.86 9.14
N LEU A 40 -21.48 -9.24 8.03
CA LEU A 40 -20.69 -9.92 7.01
C LEU A 40 -19.30 -10.30 7.54
N VAL A 41 -18.66 -9.38 8.26
CA VAL A 41 -17.32 -9.63 8.84
C VAL A 41 -17.39 -10.74 9.88
N ASP A 42 -18.42 -10.78 10.73
CA ASP A 42 -18.62 -11.87 11.68
C ASP A 42 -18.73 -13.23 10.99
N ARG A 43 -19.35 -13.30 9.78
CA ARG A 43 -19.43 -14.54 9.00
C ARG A 43 -18.08 -15.00 8.45
N LEU A 44 -17.12 -14.10 8.26
CA LEU A 44 -15.76 -14.48 7.84
C LEU A 44 -15.01 -15.28 8.91
N SER A 45 -15.42 -15.20 10.16
CA SER A 45 -14.88 -15.98 11.28
C SER A 45 -15.60 -17.33 11.51
N SER A 46 -16.57 -17.69 10.67
CA SER A 46 -17.32 -18.93 10.79
C SER A 46 -16.46 -20.16 10.44
N ALA A 47 -16.72 -21.28 11.12
CA ALA A 47 -16.16 -22.57 10.76
C ALA A 47 -16.75 -23.16 9.45
N ASP A 48 -17.88 -22.62 8.98
CA ASP A 48 -18.50 -22.98 7.70
C ASP A 48 -17.84 -22.19 6.56
N HIS A 49 -16.97 -22.87 5.81
CA HIS A 49 -16.24 -22.29 4.68
C HIS A 49 -17.17 -21.79 3.56
N ALA A 50 -18.30 -22.45 3.32
CA ALA A 50 -19.26 -22.00 2.33
C ALA A 50 -19.91 -20.68 2.75
N LEU A 51 -20.18 -20.50 4.04
CA LEU A 51 -20.70 -19.26 4.58
C LEU A 51 -19.64 -18.14 4.49
N CYS A 52 -18.39 -18.44 4.82
CA CYS A 52 -17.27 -17.51 4.65
C CYS A 52 -17.11 -17.07 3.18
N ALA A 53 -17.11 -18.03 2.24
CA ALA A 53 -16.98 -17.75 0.80
C ALA A 53 -18.11 -16.82 0.31
N ASN A 54 -19.35 -17.12 0.67
CA ASN A 54 -20.49 -16.29 0.29
C ASN A 54 -20.43 -14.88 0.90
N ALA A 55 -19.99 -14.76 2.15
CA ALA A 55 -19.82 -13.45 2.79
C ALA A 55 -18.72 -12.63 2.10
N LEU A 56 -17.60 -13.25 1.78
CA LEU A 56 -16.50 -12.60 1.09
C LEU A 56 -16.86 -12.21 -0.35
N GLN A 57 -17.58 -13.06 -1.10
CA GLN A 57 -18.08 -12.72 -2.42
C GLN A 57 -19.01 -11.51 -2.39
N LEU A 58 -19.83 -11.39 -1.36
CA LEU A 58 -20.70 -10.22 -1.20
C LEU A 58 -19.87 -8.96 -0.90
N ILE A 59 -18.87 -9.04 -0.03
CA ILE A 59 -17.93 -7.93 0.23
C ILE A 59 -17.21 -7.53 -1.07
N ASN A 60 -16.72 -8.50 -1.85
CA ASN A 60 -16.07 -8.25 -3.14
C ASN A 60 -17.01 -7.52 -4.12
N SER A 61 -18.26 -7.94 -4.19
CA SER A 61 -19.26 -7.29 -5.05
C SER A 61 -19.53 -5.85 -4.63
N LEU A 62 -19.57 -5.59 -3.31
CA LEU A 62 -19.71 -4.24 -2.75
C LEU A 62 -18.49 -3.36 -3.08
N MET A 63 -17.29 -3.90 -2.92
CA MET A 63 -16.05 -3.19 -3.27
C MET A 63 -15.98 -2.88 -4.76
N ARG A 64 -16.30 -3.87 -5.60
CA ARG A 64 -16.31 -3.69 -7.06
C ARG A 64 -17.30 -2.61 -7.49
N ASP A 65 -18.53 -2.63 -6.94
CA ASP A 65 -19.53 -1.60 -7.25
C ASP A 65 -19.04 -0.21 -6.83
N ALA A 66 -18.50 -0.07 -5.62
CA ALA A 66 -17.97 1.19 -5.14
C ALA A 66 -16.82 1.71 -6.02
N LEU A 67 -15.88 0.85 -6.41
CA LEU A 67 -14.75 1.23 -7.26
C LEU A 67 -15.16 1.60 -8.69
N THR A 68 -16.24 1.01 -9.20
CA THR A 68 -16.68 1.18 -10.59
C THR A 68 -17.72 2.29 -10.75
N ASN A 69 -18.66 2.39 -9.81
CA ASN A 69 -19.88 3.17 -9.99
C ASN A 69 -20.03 4.35 -9.04
N ASP A 70 -19.35 4.34 -7.90
CA ASP A 70 -19.44 5.44 -6.95
C ASP A 70 -18.60 6.65 -7.38
N SER A 71 -19.05 7.84 -6.99
CA SER A 71 -18.31 9.07 -7.24
C SER A 71 -16.97 9.09 -6.48
N VAL A 72 -16.06 9.95 -6.93
CA VAL A 72 -14.77 10.18 -6.25
C VAL A 72 -14.93 10.57 -4.78
N ALA A 73 -16.06 11.14 -4.39
CA ALA A 73 -16.34 11.53 -3.01
C ALA A 73 -16.92 10.37 -2.15
N GLU A 74 -17.56 9.37 -2.75
CA GLU A 74 -18.32 8.34 -2.02
C GLU A 74 -17.54 7.05 -1.84
N TRP A 75 -16.82 6.56 -2.85
CA TRP A 75 -16.11 5.30 -2.73
C TRP A 75 -15.03 5.29 -1.62
N PRO A 76 -14.27 6.38 -1.33
CA PRO A 76 -13.30 6.37 -0.23
C PRO A 76 -13.97 6.23 1.15
N LYS A 77 -15.16 6.81 1.33
CA LYS A 77 -15.94 6.68 2.57
C LYS A 77 -16.39 5.24 2.79
N PHE A 78 -16.83 4.58 1.72
CA PHE A 78 -17.25 3.18 1.78
C PHE A 78 -16.05 2.27 2.12
N ILE A 79 -14.91 2.45 1.46
CA ILE A 79 -13.69 1.68 1.73
C ILE A 79 -13.23 1.89 3.18
N LYS A 80 -13.24 3.14 3.67
CA LYS A 80 -12.93 3.42 5.06
C LYS A 80 -13.86 2.67 6.02
N ARG A 81 -15.16 2.64 5.74
CA ARG A 81 -16.13 1.89 6.55
C ARG A 81 -15.82 0.39 6.57
N LEU A 82 -15.45 -0.22 5.43
CA LEU A 82 -15.00 -1.61 5.38
C LEU A 82 -13.75 -1.86 6.26
N GLN A 83 -12.80 -0.93 6.24
CA GLN A 83 -11.61 -1.00 7.08
C GLN A 83 -11.97 -0.89 8.57
N ASP A 84 -12.83 0.07 8.93
CA ASP A 84 -13.24 0.33 10.31
C ASP A 84 -13.99 -0.87 10.94
N VAL A 85 -14.78 -1.62 10.15
CA VAL A 85 -15.46 -2.85 10.61
C VAL A 85 -14.54 -4.08 10.63
N GLY A 86 -13.28 -3.95 10.23
CA GLY A 86 -12.26 -4.99 10.37
C GLY A 86 -12.20 -6.02 9.24
N VAL A 87 -12.75 -5.73 8.06
CA VAL A 87 -12.68 -6.63 6.88
C VAL A 87 -11.24 -7.03 6.57
N ILE A 88 -10.30 -6.07 6.55
CA ILE A 88 -8.90 -6.32 6.21
C ILE A 88 -8.27 -7.35 7.16
N LYS A 89 -8.49 -7.22 8.46
CA LYS A 89 -7.98 -8.16 9.47
C LYS A 89 -8.58 -9.55 9.28
N ALA A 90 -9.90 -9.64 9.05
CA ALA A 90 -10.57 -10.91 8.85
C ALA A 90 -10.07 -11.65 7.61
N VAL A 91 -9.93 -10.94 6.48
CA VAL A 91 -9.42 -11.52 5.22
C VAL A 91 -7.94 -11.90 5.35
N TYR A 92 -7.12 -11.08 6.01
CA TYR A 92 -5.73 -11.41 6.30
C TYR A 92 -5.61 -12.73 7.06
N THR A 93 -6.41 -12.93 8.10
CA THR A 93 -6.45 -14.18 8.89
C THR A 93 -6.89 -15.37 8.03
N LEU A 94 -7.90 -15.20 7.18
CA LEU A 94 -8.35 -16.22 6.25
C LEU A 94 -7.25 -16.62 5.27
N MET A 95 -6.53 -15.66 4.69
CA MET A 95 -5.42 -15.92 3.75
C MET A 95 -4.28 -16.73 4.39
N GLN A 96 -4.11 -16.66 5.70
CA GLN A 96 -3.09 -17.42 6.44
C GLN A 96 -3.56 -18.80 6.88
N SER A 97 -4.86 -19.09 6.79
CA SER A 97 -5.43 -20.38 7.23
C SER A 97 -5.03 -21.54 6.31
N SER A 98 -5.21 -22.76 6.79
CA SER A 98 -4.91 -23.99 6.03
C SER A 98 -6.02 -24.43 5.07
N GLY A 99 -7.26 -24.00 5.32
CA GLY A 99 -8.47 -24.41 4.58
C GLY A 99 -8.81 -23.50 3.40
N LEU A 100 -7.85 -23.20 2.53
CA LEU A 100 -8.03 -22.18 1.48
C LEU A 100 -8.79 -22.63 0.23
N GLN A 101 -8.93 -23.93 -0.02
CA GLN A 101 -9.46 -24.43 -1.31
C GLN A 101 -10.83 -23.84 -1.66
N ASP A 102 -11.75 -23.88 -0.71
CA ASP A 102 -13.12 -23.41 -0.92
C ASP A 102 -13.23 -21.87 -0.95
N LEU A 103 -12.22 -21.19 -0.42
CA LEU A 103 -12.15 -19.73 -0.31
C LEU A 103 -11.25 -19.09 -1.38
N ALA A 104 -10.46 -19.89 -2.09
CA ALA A 104 -9.37 -19.42 -2.94
C ALA A 104 -9.83 -18.35 -3.95
N HIS A 105 -10.90 -18.62 -4.67
CA HIS A 105 -11.41 -17.68 -5.67
C HIS A 105 -11.83 -16.33 -5.05
N ALA A 106 -12.60 -16.36 -3.98
CA ALA A 106 -13.07 -15.14 -3.32
C ALA A 106 -11.92 -14.34 -2.68
N LEU A 107 -10.91 -15.02 -2.12
CA LEU A 107 -9.71 -14.37 -1.56
C LEU A 107 -8.84 -13.73 -2.64
N LEU A 108 -8.68 -14.39 -3.79
CA LEU A 108 -7.93 -13.85 -4.91
C LEU A 108 -8.63 -12.63 -5.51
N GLU A 109 -9.94 -12.69 -5.64
CA GLU A 109 -10.76 -11.56 -6.07
C GLU A 109 -10.60 -10.36 -5.10
N PHE A 110 -10.62 -10.61 -3.80
CA PHE A 110 -10.38 -9.56 -2.79
C PHE A 110 -8.99 -8.94 -2.94
N GLN A 111 -7.95 -9.76 -3.15
CA GLN A 111 -6.59 -9.29 -3.40
C GLN A 111 -6.50 -8.42 -4.67
N THR A 112 -7.16 -8.84 -5.75
CA THR A 112 -7.22 -8.08 -7.01
C THR A 112 -7.95 -6.74 -6.83
N LEU A 113 -9.06 -6.74 -6.08
CA LEU A 113 -9.79 -5.50 -5.75
C LEU A 113 -8.97 -4.57 -4.84
N THR A 114 -8.16 -5.13 -3.94
CA THR A 114 -7.22 -4.34 -3.13
C THR A 114 -6.17 -3.67 -4.01
N LYS A 115 -5.60 -4.37 -4.98
CA LYS A 115 -4.68 -3.77 -5.97
C LYS A 115 -5.38 -2.67 -6.79
N ALA A 116 -6.59 -2.94 -7.28
CA ALA A 116 -7.38 -1.94 -8.01
C ALA A 116 -7.64 -0.67 -7.17
N LEU A 117 -7.88 -0.83 -5.87
CA LEU A 117 -8.02 0.28 -4.93
C LEU A 117 -6.72 1.10 -4.78
N LEU A 118 -5.58 0.43 -4.59
CA LEU A 118 -4.27 1.10 -4.50
C LEU A 118 -3.95 1.87 -5.78
N ARG A 119 -4.21 1.26 -6.94
CA ARG A 119 -4.06 1.90 -8.26
C ARG A 119 -4.93 3.15 -8.37
N LYS A 120 -6.21 3.06 -7.99
CA LYS A 120 -7.14 4.19 -8.03
C LYS A 120 -6.69 5.35 -7.14
N TRP A 121 -6.10 5.07 -5.99
CA TRP A 121 -5.51 6.11 -5.14
C TRP A 121 -4.23 6.71 -5.74
N ARG A 122 -3.38 5.90 -6.38
CA ARG A 122 -2.19 6.40 -7.07
C ARG A 122 -2.55 7.30 -8.25
N GLU A 123 -3.56 6.94 -9.02
CA GLU A 123 -4.05 7.72 -10.17
C GLU A 123 -4.75 9.03 -9.77
N MET A 124 -5.14 9.17 -8.50
CA MET A 124 -5.76 10.40 -8.00
C MET A 124 -4.69 11.45 -7.71
N PRO A 125 -4.66 12.58 -8.46
CA PRO A 125 -3.68 13.63 -8.23
C PRO A 125 -3.93 14.33 -6.89
N VAL A 126 -2.84 14.74 -6.23
CA VAL A 126 -2.91 15.63 -5.07
C VAL A 126 -3.18 17.05 -5.55
N ASP A 127 -4.32 17.59 -5.18
CA ASP A 127 -4.84 18.86 -5.68
C ASP A 127 -5.07 19.83 -4.50
N LEU A 128 -4.33 20.93 -4.47
CA LEU A 128 -4.42 21.94 -3.41
C LEU A 128 -5.72 22.76 -3.46
N GLU A 129 -6.46 22.72 -4.57
CA GLU A 129 -7.79 23.34 -4.65
C GLU A 129 -8.81 22.54 -3.82
N LYS A 130 -8.58 21.23 -3.65
CA LYS A 130 -9.44 20.40 -2.80
C LYS A 130 -9.18 20.67 -1.31
N PRO A 131 -10.21 21.07 -0.54
CA PRO A 131 -10.04 21.39 0.89
C PRO A 131 -9.50 20.22 1.72
N GLU A 132 -9.83 18.98 1.34
CA GLU A 132 -9.41 17.76 2.04
C GLU A 132 -7.91 17.54 1.88
N HIS A 133 -7.36 17.66 0.67
CA HIS A 133 -5.93 17.52 0.41
C HIS A 133 -5.13 18.61 1.13
N ARG A 134 -5.61 19.85 1.06
CA ARG A 134 -5.01 20.97 1.81
C ARG A 134 -4.98 20.77 3.31
N ARG A 135 -6.07 20.25 3.89
CA ARG A 135 -6.14 19.95 5.34
C ARG A 135 -5.16 18.84 5.72
N THR A 136 -5.03 17.82 4.88
CA THR A 136 -4.11 16.70 5.10
C THR A 136 -2.66 17.17 5.09
N LEU A 137 -2.23 17.92 4.08
CA LEU A 137 -0.89 18.50 4.03
C LEU A 137 -0.64 19.48 5.19
N LYS A 138 -1.64 20.29 5.54
CA LYS A 138 -1.55 21.17 6.71
C LYS A 138 -1.38 20.38 8.01
N ALA A 139 -2.03 19.23 8.15
CA ALA A 139 -1.88 18.38 9.32
C ALA A 139 -0.46 17.82 9.44
N ILE A 140 0.14 17.34 8.34
CA ILE A 140 1.54 16.90 8.29
C ILE A 140 2.47 18.03 8.73
N TYR A 141 2.28 19.24 8.19
CA TYR A 141 3.08 20.39 8.56
C TYR A 141 2.93 20.78 10.04
N VAL A 142 1.71 20.77 10.56
CA VAL A 142 1.44 21.13 11.97
C VAL A 142 2.04 20.09 12.92
N ALA A 143 1.95 18.80 12.58
CA ALA A 143 2.58 17.73 13.36
C ALA A 143 4.11 17.86 13.42
N GLY A 144 4.74 18.40 12.36
CA GLY A 144 6.18 18.65 12.32
C GLY A 144 6.65 19.93 13.04
N LYS A 145 5.73 20.73 13.61
CA LYS A 145 6.11 21.96 14.33
C LYS A 145 6.63 21.67 15.73
N THR A 146 7.84 22.13 15.99
CA THR A 146 8.36 22.19 17.37
C THR A 146 7.71 23.33 18.16
N GLU A 147 7.78 23.26 19.49
CA GLU A 147 7.25 24.32 20.38
C GLU A 147 7.89 25.71 20.12
N GLN A 148 9.12 25.74 19.61
CA GLN A 148 9.78 26.99 19.23
C GLN A 148 9.09 27.64 18.02
N HIS A 149 8.76 26.88 16.98
CA HIS A 149 8.05 27.37 15.80
C HIS A 149 6.63 27.82 16.13
N LYS A 150 5.96 27.13 17.06
CA LYS A 150 4.63 27.56 17.53
C LYS A 150 4.66 28.93 18.23
N LYS A 151 5.74 29.22 18.96
CA LYS A 151 5.92 30.53 19.65
C LYS A 151 6.26 31.66 18.66
N GLU A 152 7.06 31.39 17.63
CA GLU A 152 7.42 32.35 16.59
C GLU A 152 6.21 32.79 15.75
N GLU A 153 5.34 31.86 15.38
CA GLU A 153 4.09 32.17 14.68
C GLU A 153 3.10 32.95 15.57
N ALA A 154 3.04 32.66 16.87
CA ALA A 154 2.21 33.40 17.81
C ALA A 154 2.63 34.88 17.94
N ASN A 155 3.90 35.19 17.70
CA ASN A 155 4.46 36.56 17.72
C ASN A 155 4.25 37.35 16.41
N GLY A 156 3.38 36.89 15.51
CA GLY A 156 2.85 37.71 14.40
C GLY A 156 3.69 37.73 13.12
N SER A 157 4.76 36.94 13.03
CA SER A 157 5.54 36.83 11.79
C SER A 157 4.89 35.81 10.83
N ARG A 158 3.82 36.22 10.14
CA ARG A 158 3.28 35.50 8.97
C ARG A 158 4.19 35.69 7.75
N ARG A 159 5.49 35.51 7.88
CA ARG A 159 6.38 35.50 6.73
C ARG A 159 6.14 34.20 5.96
N HIS A 160 5.98 34.32 4.66
CA HIS A 160 6.07 33.20 3.73
C HIS A 160 7.45 32.55 3.96
N ASP A 161 7.43 31.35 4.59
CA ASP A 161 8.64 30.59 4.85
C ASP A 161 8.86 29.67 3.63
N PRO A 162 9.79 30.02 2.71
CA PRO A 162 10.05 29.23 1.52
C PRO A 162 10.64 27.84 1.84
N GLU A 163 11.27 27.70 3.00
CA GLU A 163 11.86 26.41 3.43
C GLU A 163 10.88 25.53 4.20
N LYS A 164 9.65 25.96 4.33
CA LYS A 164 8.60 25.29 5.10
C LYS A 164 8.45 23.81 4.75
N TRP A 165 8.42 23.50 3.46
CA TRP A 165 8.25 22.15 2.95
C TRP A 165 9.57 21.40 2.83
N ALA A 166 10.66 22.11 2.49
CA ALA A 166 11.99 21.53 2.43
C ALA A 166 12.42 20.94 3.78
N ARG A 167 12.05 21.57 4.91
CA ARG A 167 12.32 21.02 6.26
C ARG A 167 11.62 19.69 6.53
N LEU A 168 10.51 19.42 5.85
CA LEU A 168 9.79 18.14 5.94
C LEU A 168 10.30 17.13 4.93
N GLY A 169 11.25 17.50 4.08
CA GLY A 169 11.86 16.66 3.08
C GLY A 169 11.12 16.61 1.75
N PHE A 170 10.30 17.63 1.45
CA PHE A 170 9.77 17.86 0.11
C PHE A 170 10.81 18.56 -0.76
N GLU A 171 10.85 18.24 -2.05
CA GLU A 171 11.81 18.81 -3.00
C GLU A 171 11.23 20.00 -3.77
N ALA A 172 9.94 19.92 -4.14
CA ALA A 172 9.28 20.96 -4.90
C ALA A 172 8.85 22.16 -4.02
N ASP A 173 8.75 23.33 -4.63
CA ASP A 173 8.21 24.54 -3.99
C ASP A 173 6.74 24.33 -3.57
N SER A 174 5.98 23.59 -4.38
CA SER A 174 4.64 23.13 -4.08
C SER A 174 4.70 21.65 -3.66
N PRO A 175 4.31 21.31 -2.44
CA PRO A 175 4.39 19.91 -1.99
C PRO A 175 3.45 18.98 -2.77
N ALA A 176 2.49 19.51 -3.54
CA ALA A 176 1.61 18.70 -4.37
C ALA A 176 2.36 18.06 -5.54
N ASP A 177 3.37 18.73 -6.06
CA ASP A 177 4.14 18.29 -7.24
C ASP A 177 5.01 17.06 -6.91
N ASP A 178 5.44 16.92 -5.66
CA ASP A 178 6.21 15.73 -5.21
C ASP A 178 5.37 14.43 -5.27
N PHE A 179 4.04 14.54 -5.29
CA PHE A 179 3.16 13.38 -5.36
C PHE A 179 2.80 12.92 -6.77
N ASP A 180 3.35 13.53 -7.82
CA ASP A 180 2.95 13.24 -9.21
C ASP A 180 3.07 11.76 -9.58
N GLU A 181 4.10 11.06 -9.08
CA GLU A 181 4.33 9.64 -9.38
C GLU A 181 3.49 8.69 -8.53
N VAL A 182 3.18 9.05 -7.29
CA VAL A 182 2.51 8.17 -6.30
C VAL A 182 1.10 8.63 -5.96
N GLY A 183 0.68 9.79 -6.41
CA GLY A 183 -0.66 10.35 -6.26
C GLY A 183 -1.11 10.46 -4.81
N PHE A 184 -2.41 10.39 -4.61
CA PHE A 184 -3.03 10.45 -3.29
C PHE A 184 -2.63 9.27 -2.38
N LEU A 185 -2.20 8.14 -2.95
CA LEU A 185 -1.67 7.00 -2.19
C LEU A 185 -0.47 7.42 -1.33
N GLY A 186 0.52 8.11 -1.95
CA GLY A 186 1.70 8.60 -1.23
C GLY A 186 1.33 9.62 -0.13
N LEU A 187 0.34 10.48 -0.39
CA LEU A 187 -0.15 11.41 0.63
C LEU A 187 -0.80 10.69 1.83
N MET A 188 -1.56 9.63 1.57
CA MET A 188 -2.16 8.80 2.62
C MET A 188 -1.08 8.10 3.46
N ASP A 189 -0.08 7.50 2.81
CA ASP A 189 0.99 6.77 3.46
C ASP A 189 1.82 7.68 4.38
N LEU A 190 2.24 8.85 3.87
CA LEU A 190 2.94 9.84 4.68
C LEU A 190 2.08 10.34 5.86
N THR A 191 0.80 10.59 5.60
CA THR A 191 -0.14 11.05 6.64
C THR A 191 -0.32 10.00 7.73
N ASP A 192 -0.44 8.74 7.34
CA ASP A 192 -0.63 7.63 8.26
C ASP A 192 0.60 7.41 9.13
N PHE A 193 1.80 7.48 8.54
CA PHE A 193 3.06 7.46 9.28
C PHE A 193 3.15 8.58 10.32
N VAL A 194 2.87 9.81 9.91
CA VAL A 194 2.93 10.99 10.81
C VAL A 194 1.92 10.86 11.96
N LYS A 195 0.69 10.44 11.69
CA LYS A 195 -0.35 10.27 12.71
C LYS A 195 -0.05 9.17 13.71
N LYS A 196 0.50 8.05 13.25
CA LYS A 196 0.82 6.90 14.11
C LYS A 196 2.09 7.10 14.93
N ASN A 197 2.98 7.98 14.48
CA ASN A 197 4.30 8.19 15.07
C ASN A 197 4.58 9.67 15.34
N GLU A 198 3.60 10.45 15.81
CA GLU A 198 3.73 11.91 15.94
C GLU A 198 4.95 12.34 16.77
N ASP A 199 5.14 11.73 17.95
CA ASP A 199 6.30 12.03 18.80
C ASP A 199 7.63 11.65 18.13
N GLY A 200 7.69 10.50 17.47
CA GLY A 200 8.85 10.04 16.71
C GLY A 200 9.15 10.93 15.53
N TYR A 201 8.12 11.39 14.83
CA TYR A 201 8.22 12.30 13.71
C TYR A 201 8.79 13.67 14.14
N GLN A 202 8.28 14.23 15.24
CA GLN A 202 8.79 15.51 15.79
C GLN A 202 10.24 15.39 16.23
N LYS A 203 10.60 14.30 16.93
CA LYS A 203 11.95 14.02 17.35
C LYS A 203 12.90 13.90 16.15
N LEU A 204 12.49 13.16 15.13
CA LEU A 204 13.25 12.99 13.90
C LEU A 204 13.52 14.34 13.21
N LEU A 205 12.49 15.17 13.02
CA LEU A 205 12.67 16.48 12.40
C LEU A 205 13.57 17.40 13.24
N LEU A 206 13.51 17.30 14.56
CA LEU A 206 14.41 18.04 15.43
C LEU A 206 15.86 17.59 15.26
N GLU A 207 16.12 16.28 15.23
CA GLU A 207 17.44 15.72 14.97
C GLU A 207 17.97 16.16 13.60
N GLN A 208 17.14 16.07 12.55
CA GLN A 208 17.51 16.52 11.21
C GLN A 208 17.86 18.01 11.18
N SER A 209 17.14 18.85 11.93
CA SER A 209 17.39 20.29 11.96
C SER A 209 18.77 20.67 12.54
N THR A 210 19.38 19.79 13.34
CA THR A 210 20.73 20.00 13.92
C THR A 210 21.86 19.58 12.98
N ARG A 211 21.55 18.87 11.89
CA ARG A 211 22.54 18.40 10.91
C ARG A 211 22.71 19.42 9.78
N PRO A 212 23.89 19.43 9.10
CA PRO A 212 24.05 20.14 7.85
C PRO A 212 22.97 19.76 6.83
N ALA A 213 22.63 20.67 5.93
CA ALA A 213 21.54 20.43 4.97
C ALA A 213 21.78 19.21 4.07
N GLU A 214 23.03 19.00 3.67
CA GLU A 214 23.47 17.87 2.84
C GLU A 214 23.35 16.50 3.54
N ASP A 215 23.41 16.45 4.87
CA ASP A 215 23.32 15.21 5.65
C ASP A 215 21.89 14.85 6.07
N ARG A 216 20.93 15.73 5.80
CA ARG A 216 19.53 15.53 6.17
C ARG A 216 18.86 14.53 5.26
N CYS A 217 18.22 13.52 5.85
CA CYS A 217 17.34 12.64 5.07
C CYS A 217 16.06 13.39 4.64
N PRO A 218 15.75 13.46 3.34
CA PRO A 218 14.50 14.08 2.88
C PRO A 218 13.31 13.15 3.17
N LEU A 219 12.70 13.30 4.36
CA LEU A 219 11.73 12.36 4.91
C LEU A 219 10.50 12.18 4.02
N ALA A 220 9.94 13.27 3.47
CA ALA A 220 8.78 13.17 2.57
C ALA A 220 9.16 12.36 1.33
N LYS A 221 10.26 12.70 0.66
CA LYS A 221 10.77 11.96 -0.50
C LYS A 221 11.01 10.48 -0.17
N ALA A 222 11.62 10.18 0.98
CA ALA A 222 11.84 8.79 1.43
C ALA A 222 10.52 8.03 1.62
N SER A 223 9.49 8.68 2.17
CA SER A 223 8.15 8.09 2.29
C SER A 223 7.54 7.76 0.93
N LEU A 224 7.65 8.66 -0.04
CA LEU A 224 7.13 8.45 -1.40
C LEU A 224 7.89 7.34 -2.13
N ALA A 225 9.22 7.28 -1.95
CA ALA A 225 10.05 6.19 -2.49
C ALA A 225 9.61 4.82 -1.94
N VAL A 226 9.35 4.71 -0.64
CA VAL A 226 8.84 3.46 -0.04
C VAL A 226 7.46 3.09 -0.59
N THR A 227 6.56 4.06 -0.80
CA THR A 227 5.26 3.81 -1.47
C THR A 227 5.47 3.22 -2.86
N SER A 228 6.39 3.80 -3.66
CA SER A 228 6.70 3.30 -5.01
C SER A 228 7.30 1.90 -4.97
N ILE A 229 8.26 1.64 -4.07
CA ILE A 229 8.88 0.32 -3.92
C ILE A 229 7.83 -0.76 -3.57
N LEU A 230 6.92 -0.50 -2.64
CA LEU A 230 5.86 -1.43 -2.28
C LEU A 230 4.89 -1.64 -3.45
N TYR A 231 4.57 -0.59 -4.18
CA TYR A 231 3.69 -0.64 -5.33
C TYR A 231 4.22 -1.57 -6.42
N ASP A 232 5.51 -1.44 -6.72
CA ASP A 232 6.22 -2.28 -7.69
C ASP A 232 6.35 -3.73 -7.17
N HIS A 233 6.75 -3.88 -5.90
CA HIS A 233 6.93 -5.19 -5.27
C HIS A 233 5.66 -6.06 -5.33
N PHE A 234 4.50 -5.47 -5.05
CA PHE A 234 3.22 -6.17 -5.13
C PHE A 234 2.64 -6.22 -6.54
N GLU A 235 3.34 -5.69 -7.56
CA GLU A 235 2.90 -5.68 -8.95
C GLU A 235 1.47 -5.10 -9.07
N VAL A 236 1.23 -3.94 -8.45
CA VAL A 236 -0.12 -3.36 -8.34
C VAL A 236 -0.69 -2.98 -9.71
N ASP A 237 0.15 -2.58 -10.68
CA ASP A 237 -0.28 -2.25 -12.05
C ASP A 237 -0.67 -3.46 -12.89
N ARG A 238 -0.39 -4.68 -12.42
CA ARG A 238 -0.76 -5.88 -13.17
C ARG A 238 -2.28 -5.99 -13.30
N THR A 239 -2.75 -6.25 -14.50
CA THR A 239 -4.18 -6.29 -14.83
C THR A 239 -4.88 -7.53 -14.27
N GLU A 240 -6.22 -7.45 -14.09
CA GLU A 240 -7.04 -8.61 -13.66
C GLU A 240 -6.87 -9.83 -14.60
N ASN A 241 -6.74 -9.61 -15.90
CA ASN A 241 -6.60 -10.69 -16.88
C ASN A 241 -5.26 -11.43 -16.74
N GLU A 242 -4.19 -10.73 -16.40
CA GLU A 242 -2.87 -11.32 -16.15
C GLU A 242 -2.85 -12.11 -14.85
N ASP A 243 -3.53 -11.62 -13.81
CA ASP A 243 -3.72 -12.33 -12.55
C ASP A 243 -4.62 -13.57 -12.74
N GLN A 244 -5.73 -13.48 -13.51
CA GLN A 244 -6.60 -14.62 -13.82
C GLN A 244 -5.88 -15.74 -14.54
N GLY A 245 -4.96 -15.44 -15.46
CA GLY A 245 -4.13 -16.44 -16.13
C GLY A 245 -3.27 -17.25 -15.15
N ARG A 246 -2.79 -16.62 -14.08
CA ARG A 246 -2.07 -17.31 -12.99
C ARG A 246 -3.02 -18.14 -12.11
N TYR A 247 -4.29 -17.71 -11.96
CA TYR A 247 -5.28 -18.40 -11.15
C TYR A 247 -5.79 -19.68 -11.79
N VAL A 248 -5.89 -19.74 -13.12
CA VAL A 248 -6.25 -20.96 -13.84
C VAL A 248 -5.18 -22.07 -13.63
N ALA A 249 -3.94 -21.68 -13.37
CA ALA A 249 -2.86 -22.62 -13.03
C ALA A 249 -2.91 -23.13 -11.55
N LEU A 250 -3.90 -22.69 -10.76
CA LEU A 250 -4.01 -23.00 -9.32
C LEU A 250 -4.66 -24.35 -8.99
N GLU A 251 -4.82 -25.25 -9.95
CA GLU A 251 -5.38 -26.59 -9.68
C GLU A 251 -4.54 -27.45 -8.71
N SER A 252 -3.31 -27.02 -8.37
CA SER A 252 -2.48 -27.68 -7.37
C SER A 252 -2.28 -26.83 -6.11
N ARG A 253 -2.43 -27.45 -4.92
CA ARG A 253 -2.22 -26.84 -3.60
C ARG A 253 -0.88 -26.14 -3.41
N SER A 254 0.16 -26.56 -4.16
CA SER A 254 1.50 -25.98 -4.09
C SER A 254 1.59 -24.53 -4.60
N ASN A 255 0.56 -24.04 -5.29
CA ASN A 255 0.58 -22.72 -5.90
C ASN A 255 -0.01 -21.61 -5.00
N PHE A 256 -0.74 -21.96 -3.93
CA PHE A 256 -1.35 -20.97 -3.04
C PHE A 256 -0.31 -20.03 -2.40
N ASP A 257 0.83 -20.56 -1.96
CA ASP A 257 1.89 -19.78 -1.32
C ASP A 257 2.55 -18.77 -2.30
N LYS A 258 2.48 -19.05 -3.60
CA LYS A 258 3.01 -18.14 -4.63
C LYS A 258 2.03 -17.04 -5.02
N VAL A 259 0.74 -17.32 -4.95
CA VAL A 259 -0.32 -16.45 -5.47
C VAL A 259 -0.91 -15.57 -4.40
N PHE A 260 -1.12 -16.10 -3.19
CA PHE A 260 -1.62 -15.31 -2.08
C PHE A 260 -0.52 -14.45 -1.48
N LYS A 261 -0.77 -13.15 -1.40
CA LYS A 261 0.11 -12.15 -0.83
C LYS A 261 -0.58 -11.43 0.34
N PRO A 262 -0.78 -12.12 1.49
CA PRO A 262 -1.50 -11.52 2.62
C PRO A 262 -0.86 -10.24 3.13
N LEU A 263 0.46 -10.11 3.03
CA LEU A 263 1.19 -8.90 3.42
C LEU A 263 0.76 -7.65 2.62
N LEU A 264 0.18 -7.80 1.41
CA LEU A 264 -0.45 -6.70 0.69
C LEU A 264 -1.53 -6.00 1.53
N LEU A 265 -2.26 -6.76 2.35
CA LEU A 265 -3.30 -6.24 3.24
C LEU A 265 -2.74 -5.50 4.46
N GLN A 266 -1.43 -5.58 4.68
CA GLN A 266 -0.70 -4.90 5.74
C GLN A 266 0.08 -3.67 5.22
N TRP A 267 -0.37 -3.10 4.10
CA TRP A 267 0.29 -2.02 3.37
C TRP A 267 0.85 -0.91 4.27
N SER A 268 -0.01 -0.31 5.10
CA SER A 268 0.38 0.79 5.99
C SER A 268 1.48 0.41 7.00
N ARG A 269 1.47 -0.83 7.48
CA ARG A 269 2.49 -1.34 8.39
C ARG A 269 3.82 -1.53 7.67
N LEU A 270 3.79 -2.13 6.49
CA LEU A 270 4.99 -2.31 5.65
C LEU A 270 5.58 -0.97 5.22
N HIS A 271 4.74 0.00 4.86
CA HIS A 271 5.22 1.35 4.55
C HIS A 271 5.92 1.98 5.77
N THR A 272 5.31 1.91 6.95
CA THR A 272 5.91 2.44 8.18
C THR A 272 7.27 1.80 8.47
N SER A 273 7.37 0.47 8.42
CA SER A 273 8.62 -0.27 8.69
C SER A 273 9.65 -0.03 7.58
N GLY A 274 9.23 0.04 6.32
CA GLY A 274 10.10 0.39 5.19
C GLY A 274 10.68 1.80 5.33
N LEU A 275 9.89 2.78 5.75
CA LEU A 275 10.38 4.14 5.99
C LEU A 275 11.32 4.20 7.21
N GLN A 276 11.04 3.46 8.27
CA GLN A 276 11.97 3.34 9.41
C GLN A 276 13.29 2.70 9.00
N ALA A 277 13.24 1.66 8.15
CA ALA A 277 14.44 1.06 7.57
C ALA A 277 15.23 2.05 6.72
N PHE A 278 14.55 2.85 5.89
CA PHE A 278 15.17 3.90 5.08
C PHE A 278 15.94 4.89 5.97
N LEU A 279 15.31 5.41 7.00
CA LEU A 279 15.90 6.36 7.94
C LEU A 279 17.08 5.77 8.70
N ARG A 280 16.98 4.51 9.12
CA ARG A 280 18.06 3.78 9.78
C ARG A 280 19.24 3.59 8.85
N LEU A 281 19.02 3.14 7.62
CA LEU A 281 20.09 2.96 6.63
C LEU A 281 20.75 4.30 6.31
N TRP A 282 19.97 5.37 6.13
CA TRP A 282 20.52 6.72 5.96
C TRP A 282 21.50 7.11 7.08
N ALA A 283 21.06 6.96 8.32
CA ALA A 283 21.88 7.30 9.48
C ALA A 283 23.11 6.39 9.63
N THR A 284 22.95 5.08 9.41
CA THR A 284 24.02 4.09 9.60
C THR A 284 25.10 4.20 8.53
N THR A 285 24.75 4.57 7.31
CA THR A 285 25.71 4.73 6.21
C THR A 285 26.36 6.12 6.19
N GLY A 286 25.84 7.09 6.94
CA GLY A 286 26.26 8.49 6.86
C GLY A 286 25.94 9.09 5.49
N ALA A 287 24.82 8.69 4.90
CA ALA A 287 24.41 9.13 3.56
C ALA A 287 24.19 10.64 3.50
N GLN A 288 24.46 11.22 2.33
CA GLN A 288 24.14 12.58 1.97
C GLN A 288 23.00 12.63 0.93
N VAL A 289 22.46 13.80 0.68
CA VAL A 289 21.34 13.96 -0.28
C VAL A 289 21.65 13.35 -1.65
N GLU A 290 22.93 13.42 -2.10
CA GLU A 290 23.40 12.81 -3.35
C GLU A 290 23.40 11.28 -3.35
N ASP A 291 23.32 10.65 -2.17
CA ASP A 291 23.30 9.20 -2.01
C ASP A 291 21.84 8.65 -1.95
N PHE A 292 20.85 9.49 -2.14
CA PHE A 292 19.44 9.11 -1.98
C PHE A 292 19.08 7.85 -2.76
N ASP A 293 19.41 7.81 -4.05
CA ASP A 293 19.09 6.68 -4.93
C ASP A 293 19.77 5.38 -4.50
N LYS A 294 20.97 5.48 -3.90
CA LYS A 294 21.69 4.32 -3.35
C LYS A 294 20.98 3.74 -2.12
N ILE A 295 20.46 4.60 -1.27
CA ILE A 295 19.69 4.17 -0.08
C ILE A 295 18.34 3.62 -0.52
N GLU A 296 17.66 4.25 -1.47
CA GLU A 296 16.42 3.76 -2.05
C GLU A 296 16.59 2.33 -2.60
N GLU A 297 17.67 2.08 -3.36
CA GLU A 297 17.96 0.75 -3.90
C GLU A 297 18.23 -0.28 -2.78
N LEU A 298 18.95 0.08 -1.71
CA LEU A 298 19.13 -0.81 -0.55
C LEU A 298 17.78 -1.14 0.12
N VAL A 299 16.89 -0.18 0.24
CA VAL A 299 15.54 -0.40 0.81
C VAL A 299 14.69 -1.28 -0.12
N ARG A 300 14.81 -1.11 -1.44
CA ARG A 300 14.16 -1.97 -2.44
C ARG A 300 14.60 -3.42 -2.27
N ILE A 301 15.89 -3.68 -2.23
CA ILE A 301 16.47 -5.01 -2.03
C ILE A 301 16.01 -5.60 -0.70
N LEU A 302 15.99 -4.80 0.37
CA LEU A 302 15.53 -5.23 1.69
C LEU A 302 14.05 -5.66 1.67
N ILE A 303 13.18 -4.86 1.07
CA ILE A 303 11.75 -5.18 0.96
C ILE A 303 11.55 -6.43 0.09
N GLU A 304 12.21 -6.52 -1.04
CA GLU A 304 12.14 -7.70 -1.93
C GLU A 304 12.61 -8.97 -1.22
N HIS A 305 13.66 -8.88 -0.41
CA HIS A 305 14.18 -10.01 0.35
C HIS A 305 13.25 -10.39 1.50
N VAL A 306 12.91 -9.46 2.38
CA VAL A 306 12.17 -9.75 3.61
C VAL A 306 10.69 -10.05 3.32
N VAL A 307 10.04 -9.21 2.52
CA VAL A 307 8.61 -9.36 2.20
C VAL A 307 8.40 -10.39 1.11
N GLY A 308 9.27 -10.40 0.08
CA GLY A 308 9.15 -11.28 -1.08
C GLY A 308 9.40 -12.75 -0.75
N LEU A 309 10.31 -13.06 0.16
CA LEU A 309 10.62 -14.42 0.61
C LEU A 309 9.78 -14.87 1.81
N ALA A 310 9.00 -13.98 2.41
CA ALA A 310 8.16 -14.33 3.55
C ALA A 310 7.12 -15.40 3.15
N PRO A 311 7.05 -16.53 3.86
CA PRO A 311 5.98 -17.49 3.65
C PRO A 311 4.63 -16.84 3.98
N ARG A 312 3.57 -17.29 3.29
CA ARG A 312 2.20 -16.77 3.44
C ARG A 312 1.72 -16.70 4.90
N THR A 313 2.17 -17.62 5.73
CA THR A 313 1.76 -17.75 7.15
C THR A 313 2.63 -16.94 8.10
N ARG A 314 3.63 -16.19 7.60
CA ARG A 314 4.51 -15.40 8.46
C ARG A 314 3.75 -14.25 9.13
N ASP A 315 3.99 -14.06 10.42
CA ASP A 315 3.41 -12.94 11.16
C ASP A 315 3.99 -11.61 10.66
N VAL A 316 3.12 -10.62 10.51
CA VAL A 316 3.53 -9.28 10.07
C VAL A 316 4.47 -8.60 11.06
N LEU A 317 4.35 -8.88 12.36
CA LEU A 317 5.27 -8.33 13.38
C LEU A 317 6.69 -8.81 13.16
N GLU A 318 6.90 -10.10 12.83
CA GLU A 318 8.22 -10.63 12.51
C GLU A 318 8.80 -9.97 11.23
N VAL A 319 7.94 -9.71 10.24
CA VAL A 319 8.35 -9.00 9.01
C VAL A 319 8.77 -7.57 9.31
N GLU A 320 8.04 -6.87 10.18
CA GLU A 320 8.38 -5.52 10.63
C GLU A 320 9.72 -5.48 11.36
N GLU A 321 9.96 -6.43 12.29
CA GLU A 321 11.22 -6.56 12.99
C GLU A 321 12.38 -6.82 12.02
N ASP A 322 12.21 -7.75 11.08
CA ASP A 322 13.23 -8.02 10.07
C ASP A 322 13.52 -6.81 9.18
N LEU A 323 12.50 -6.02 8.80
CA LEU A 323 12.72 -4.80 8.02
C LEU A 323 13.50 -3.75 8.82
N THR A 324 13.16 -3.56 10.09
CA THR A 324 13.76 -2.50 10.91
C THR A 324 15.14 -2.85 11.44
N ASP A 325 15.44 -4.12 11.70
CA ASP A 325 16.66 -4.58 12.37
C ASP A 325 17.64 -5.29 11.43
N TYR A 326 17.32 -5.38 10.11
CA TYR A 326 18.18 -6.10 9.16
C TYR A 326 19.62 -5.55 9.13
N GLU A 327 20.61 -6.43 9.23
CA GLU A 327 22.01 -6.07 9.30
C GLU A 327 22.52 -5.48 7.98
N LEU A 328 23.15 -4.29 8.03
CA LEU A 328 23.63 -3.59 6.84
C LEU A 328 24.65 -4.41 6.04
N GLN A 329 25.54 -5.16 6.71
CA GLN A 329 26.52 -5.96 6.01
C GLN A 329 25.87 -7.06 5.17
N ARG A 330 24.88 -7.76 5.73
CA ARG A 330 24.10 -8.77 5.00
C ARG A 330 23.34 -8.17 3.82
N LEU A 331 22.82 -6.96 3.98
CA LEU A 331 22.11 -6.27 2.90
C LEU A 331 23.07 -5.91 1.75
N ARG A 332 24.29 -5.50 2.07
CA ARG A 332 25.32 -5.25 1.06
C ARG A 332 25.78 -6.53 0.36
N ASP A 333 25.90 -7.63 1.09
CA ASP A 333 26.24 -8.92 0.52
C ASP A 333 25.15 -9.38 -0.48
N LEU A 334 23.84 -9.22 -0.12
CA LEU A 334 22.74 -9.45 -1.04
C LEU A 334 22.79 -8.55 -2.29
N GLN A 335 23.12 -7.29 -2.13
CA GLN A 335 23.27 -6.35 -3.25
C GLN A 335 24.38 -6.84 -4.20
N MET A 336 25.49 -7.28 -3.68
CA MET A 336 26.59 -7.82 -4.50
C MET A 336 26.21 -9.09 -5.23
N GLU A 337 25.51 -10.03 -4.56
CA GLU A 337 25.01 -11.25 -5.19
C GLU A 337 24.06 -10.92 -6.36
N LEU A 338 23.16 -9.97 -6.20
CA LEU A 338 22.24 -9.55 -7.26
C LEU A 338 22.98 -8.91 -8.45
N LEU A 339 24.01 -8.10 -8.18
CA LEU A 339 24.85 -7.50 -9.23
C LEU A 339 25.61 -8.57 -10.01
N GLU A 340 26.16 -9.59 -9.34
CA GLU A 340 26.84 -10.70 -9.98
C GLU A 340 25.90 -11.52 -10.88
N LEU A 341 24.69 -11.83 -10.41
CA LEU A 341 23.68 -12.53 -11.20
C LEU A 341 23.26 -11.77 -12.46
N THR A 342 23.08 -10.45 -12.35
CA THR A 342 22.75 -9.60 -13.53
C THR A 342 23.91 -9.50 -14.52
N HIS A 343 25.14 -9.52 -14.06
CA HIS A 343 26.34 -9.59 -14.92
C HIS A 343 26.43 -10.92 -15.67
N ASP A 344 26.19 -12.04 -14.99
CA ASP A 344 26.22 -13.36 -15.61
C ASP A 344 25.12 -13.55 -16.65
N ASP A 345 23.92 -13.02 -16.40
CA ASP A 345 22.82 -13.03 -17.38
C ASP A 345 23.13 -12.16 -18.61
N ALA A 346 23.75 -11.00 -18.44
CA ALA A 346 24.19 -10.15 -19.54
C ALA A 346 25.28 -10.84 -20.40
N TRP A 347 26.21 -11.55 -19.77
CA TRP A 347 27.22 -12.37 -20.48
C TRP A 347 26.60 -13.58 -21.14
N GLY A 348 25.64 -14.26 -20.51
CA GLY A 348 24.90 -15.38 -21.09
C GLY A 348 24.11 -14.99 -22.34
N HIS A 349 23.55 -13.78 -22.39
CA HIS A 349 22.89 -13.21 -23.55
C HIS A 349 23.89 -12.89 -24.67
N HIS A 350 25.06 -12.36 -24.33
CA HIS A 350 26.11 -12.03 -25.32
C HIS A 350 26.69 -13.29 -26.00
N LEU A 351 26.89 -14.37 -25.23
CA LEU A 351 27.35 -15.66 -25.74
C LEU A 351 26.32 -16.36 -26.65
N ARG A 352 25.02 -16.13 -26.45
CA ARG A 352 23.95 -16.65 -27.31
C ARG A 352 23.78 -15.87 -28.60
N CYS A 353 24.24 -14.63 -28.67
CA CYS A 353 24.16 -13.77 -29.86
C CYS A 353 25.38 -13.81 -30.76
N VAL A 354 26.41 -14.61 -30.46
CA VAL A 354 27.58 -14.81 -31.34
C VAL A 354 27.32 -16.03 -32.26
N PRO A 355 27.00 -15.84 -33.54
CA PRO A 355 26.84 -16.95 -34.49
C PRO A 355 28.20 -17.56 -34.76
N GLY A 356 28.45 -18.76 -34.28
CA GLY A 356 29.58 -19.55 -34.77
C GLY A 356 30.49 -20.27 -33.80
N LEU A 357 30.12 -20.46 -32.55
CA LEU A 357 30.81 -21.40 -31.65
C LEU A 357 29.94 -22.65 -31.46
N LYS A 358 30.26 -23.69 -32.30
CA LYS A 358 29.86 -25.07 -32.06
C LYS A 358 30.98 -25.77 -31.31
#